data_de59bcadf519d718f918fe403a08fb37
#
_entry.id   de59bcadf519d718f918fe403a08fb37
#
_cell.length_a   1.000
_cell.length_b   1.000
_cell.length_c   1.000
_cell.angle_alpha   90.00
_cell.angle_beta   90.00
_cell.angle_gamma   90.00
#
_symmetry.space_group_name_H-M   'P 1'
#
loop_
_entity.id
_entity.type
_entity.pdbx_description
1 polymer ?
#
loop_
_entity_poly.entity_id
_entity_poly.type
_entity_poly.pdbx_seq_one_letter_code
_entity_poly.pdbx_strand_id
1 'polypeptide(L)'
;MARTPTTLADARVSWQARLLTRLLPRMVSAGVRDGATPLSDIPALRARTERLARPGAIVSHVWGPRVRRHPDAGVAGEWTEPVRASGVSPPGVVLYLHGGAFAFGSPATHRAVTTSLARLSGLPVLSLDYRLAPEHPFPCALDDAVHAYRTLLARGIPPWSIVLAGDSAGGNLALATLVALRDAKTDLPACGILFSPWADLRHATQRDSGALPLSQAAMAMATRLYIGDTPEPLASPALADLHGLPPLQIHVSDTEAIYRDARALASRLRRAGSAAELSIWHAMPHAWPCFAPFLPEARAALRQAATFIRRSTGLASTR
;
A
#
# COMPACT_ATOMS: atom_id res chain seq x y z
N MET A 1 10.15 -25.57 12.41
CA MET A 1 9.86 -24.34 11.68
C MET A 1 8.71 -24.58 10.71
N ALA A 2 7.50 -24.11 11.03
CA ALA A 2 6.35 -24.22 10.14
C ALA A 2 6.60 -23.39 8.89
N ARG A 3 6.49 -23.99 7.71
CA ARG A 3 6.59 -23.27 6.43
C ARG A 3 5.42 -22.29 6.34
N THR A 4 5.68 -20.99 6.44
CA THR A 4 4.67 -19.96 6.20
C THR A 4 4.21 -20.07 4.73
N PRO A 5 2.91 -20.20 4.45
CA PRO A 5 2.44 -20.57 3.12
C PRO A 5 2.70 -19.48 2.09
N THR A 6 3.19 -19.90 0.92
CA THR A 6 3.06 -19.14 -0.32
C THR A 6 1.77 -19.64 -0.98
N THR A 7 0.75 -18.81 -1.05
CA THR A 7 -0.54 -19.19 -1.64
C THR A 7 -0.58 -18.69 -3.08
N LEU A 8 -0.82 -19.61 -4.04
CA LEU A 8 -1.23 -19.24 -5.39
C LEU A 8 -2.75 -18.97 -5.32
N ALA A 9 -3.16 -17.77 -5.58
CA ALA A 9 -4.58 -17.45 -5.69
C ALA A 9 -5.15 -18.07 -6.97
N ASP A 10 -6.44 -18.46 -6.90
CA ASP A 10 -7.15 -19.23 -7.90
C ASP A 10 -6.85 -18.76 -9.35
N ALA A 11 -6.46 -19.69 -10.22
CA ALA A 11 -5.87 -19.38 -11.54
C ALA A 11 -6.84 -18.81 -12.58
N ARG A 12 -8.12 -18.62 -12.25
CA ARG A 12 -9.12 -18.08 -13.18
C ARG A 12 -9.20 -16.56 -13.08
N VAL A 13 -8.60 -15.88 -14.07
CA VAL A 13 -8.69 -14.43 -14.24
C VAL A 13 -10.10 -14.03 -14.68
N SER A 14 -10.74 -13.13 -13.93
CA SER A 14 -12.07 -12.62 -14.26
C SER A 14 -12.08 -11.84 -15.58
N TRP A 15 -13.24 -11.73 -16.23
CA TRP A 15 -13.36 -10.92 -17.44
C TRP A 15 -13.08 -9.42 -17.14
N GLN A 16 -13.42 -8.96 -15.93
CA GLN A 16 -13.14 -7.61 -15.46
C GLN A 16 -11.62 -7.35 -15.41
N ALA A 17 -10.84 -8.30 -14.88
CA ALA A 17 -9.38 -8.19 -14.83
C ALA A 17 -8.78 -8.15 -16.24
N ARG A 18 -9.25 -9.02 -17.14
CA ARG A 18 -8.79 -9.02 -18.55
C ARG A 18 -9.10 -7.72 -19.26
N LEU A 19 -10.28 -7.15 -19.02
CA LEU A 19 -10.68 -5.86 -19.60
C LEU A 19 -9.82 -4.73 -19.03
N LEU A 20 -9.65 -4.69 -17.70
CA LEU A 20 -8.85 -3.68 -17.02
C LEU A 20 -7.39 -3.72 -17.50
N THR A 21 -6.78 -4.90 -17.56
CA THR A 21 -5.39 -5.06 -18.04
C THR A 21 -5.21 -4.59 -19.47
N ARG A 22 -6.24 -4.71 -20.33
CA ARG A 22 -6.20 -4.20 -21.71
C ARG A 22 -6.39 -2.69 -21.82
N LEU A 23 -7.22 -2.09 -20.96
CA LEU A 23 -7.58 -0.67 -21.03
C LEU A 23 -6.65 0.23 -20.23
N LEU A 24 -6.17 -0.26 -19.07
CA LEU A 24 -5.32 0.52 -18.16
C LEU A 24 -4.08 1.11 -18.86
N PRO A 25 -3.37 0.38 -19.75
CA PRO A 25 -2.29 0.94 -20.54
C PRO A 25 -2.68 2.20 -21.31
N ARG A 26 -3.81 2.12 -22.01
CA ARG A 26 -4.30 3.24 -22.82
C ARG A 26 -4.75 4.43 -21.98
N MET A 27 -5.29 4.17 -20.79
CA MET A 27 -5.72 5.21 -19.85
C MET A 27 -4.54 5.93 -19.20
N VAL A 28 -3.44 5.21 -18.96
CA VAL A 28 -2.23 5.76 -18.34
C VAL A 28 -1.31 6.39 -19.39
N SER A 29 -1.03 5.71 -20.51
CA SER A 29 -0.12 6.19 -21.56
C SER A 29 -0.63 7.43 -22.29
N ALA A 30 -1.94 7.69 -22.32
CA ALA A 30 -2.47 8.94 -22.83
C ALA A 30 -1.98 10.19 -22.05
N GLY A 31 -1.15 10.03 -21.01
CA GLY A 31 -0.62 11.13 -20.18
C GLY A 31 0.85 11.03 -19.82
N VAL A 32 1.52 9.91 -20.12
CA VAL A 32 2.96 9.75 -19.87
C VAL A 32 3.57 9.25 -21.20
N ARG A 33 3.85 10.16 -22.10
CA ARG A 33 4.64 9.83 -23.30
C ARG A 33 6.12 9.83 -22.92
N ASP A 34 6.74 8.67 -23.09
CA ASP A 34 8.18 8.46 -23.27
C ASP A 34 9.14 9.08 -22.23
N GLY A 35 8.95 8.80 -20.94
CA GLY A 35 9.98 9.06 -19.91
C GLY A 35 10.36 10.53 -19.67
N ALA A 36 9.74 11.45 -20.39
CA ALA A 36 10.03 12.87 -20.37
C ALA A 36 8.82 13.69 -19.89
N THR A 37 8.13 13.27 -18.81
CA THR A 37 7.18 14.19 -18.16
C THR A 37 7.99 15.29 -17.48
N PRO A 38 7.95 16.54 -17.96
CA PRO A 38 8.62 17.62 -17.27
C PRO A 38 8.13 17.72 -15.83
N LEU A 39 8.96 18.13 -14.89
CA LEU A 39 8.56 18.36 -13.50
C LEU A 39 7.36 19.30 -13.37
N SER A 40 7.18 20.21 -14.35
CA SER A 40 6.01 21.10 -14.47
C SER A 40 4.68 20.36 -14.65
N ASP A 41 4.69 19.10 -15.10
CA ASP A 41 3.46 18.34 -15.36
C ASP A 41 3.01 17.46 -14.18
N ILE A 42 3.81 17.39 -13.09
CA ILE A 42 3.44 16.63 -11.90
C ILE A 42 2.10 17.08 -11.29
N PRO A 43 1.81 18.38 -11.14
CA PRO A 43 0.49 18.84 -10.70
C PRO A 43 -0.66 18.35 -11.60
N ALA A 44 -0.48 18.36 -12.92
CA ALA A 44 -1.47 17.85 -13.87
C ALA A 44 -1.65 16.33 -13.73
N LEU A 45 -0.56 15.58 -13.51
CA LEU A 45 -0.60 14.14 -13.26
C LEU A 45 -1.35 13.82 -11.95
N ARG A 46 -1.10 14.56 -10.88
CA ARG A 46 -1.82 14.45 -9.61
C ARG A 46 -3.32 14.68 -9.80
N ALA A 47 -3.70 15.80 -10.41
CA ALA A 47 -5.10 16.14 -10.64
C ALA A 47 -5.81 15.10 -11.55
N ARG A 48 -5.10 14.50 -12.51
CA ARG A 48 -5.60 13.44 -13.36
C ARG A 48 -5.81 12.14 -12.58
N THR A 49 -4.85 11.75 -11.76
CA THR A 49 -4.93 10.54 -10.94
C THR A 49 -6.14 10.62 -10.00
N GLU A 50 -6.37 11.76 -9.37
CA GLU A 50 -7.55 11.99 -8.53
C GLU A 50 -8.86 11.88 -9.31
N ARG A 51 -8.93 12.48 -10.51
CA ARG A 51 -10.13 12.36 -11.36
C ARG A 51 -10.42 10.92 -11.75
N LEU A 52 -9.40 10.14 -12.10
CA LEU A 52 -9.55 8.73 -12.46
C LEU A 52 -9.97 7.84 -11.30
N ALA A 53 -9.61 8.19 -10.06
CA ALA A 53 -9.98 7.45 -8.88
C ALA A 53 -11.43 7.71 -8.38
N ARG A 54 -12.04 8.85 -8.76
CA ARG A 54 -13.38 9.26 -8.30
C ARG A 54 -14.48 8.20 -8.48
N PRO A 55 -14.62 7.52 -9.63
CA PRO A 55 -15.67 6.50 -9.80
C PRO A 55 -15.53 5.36 -8.78
N GLY A 56 -14.31 4.89 -8.52
CA GLY A 56 -14.06 3.84 -7.52
C GLY A 56 -14.45 4.28 -6.11
N ALA A 57 -14.14 5.51 -5.74
CA ALA A 57 -14.51 6.08 -4.45
C ALA A 57 -16.03 6.20 -4.28
N ILE A 58 -16.75 6.64 -5.33
CA ILE A 58 -18.21 6.77 -5.33
C ILE A 58 -18.87 5.40 -5.19
N VAL A 59 -18.47 4.43 -6.01
CA VAL A 59 -19.04 3.06 -5.96
C VAL A 59 -18.76 2.42 -4.60
N SER A 60 -17.59 2.58 -4.04
CA SER A 60 -17.26 2.07 -2.70
C SER A 60 -18.14 2.67 -1.61
N HIS A 61 -18.55 3.91 -1.78
CA HIS A 61 -19.42 4.59 -0.82
C HIS A 61 -20.89 4.13 -0.92
N VAL A 62 -21.38 3.96 -2.15
CA VAL A 62 -22.81 3.65 -2.40
C VAL A 62 -23.13 2.17 -2.15
N TRP A 63 -22.24 1.26 -2.51
CA TRP A 63 -22.53 -0.19 -2.53
C TRP A 63 -21.99 -0.94 -1.30
N GLY A 64 -21.68 -0.22 -0.24
CA GLY A 64 -21.12 -0.84 0.94
C GLY A 64 -21.69 -0.38 2.27
N PRO A 65 -21.39 -1.07 3.39
CA PRO A 65 -21.72 -0.56 4.72
C PRO A 65 -21.25 0.88 4.84
N ARG A 66 -22.05 1.67 5.53
CA ARG A 66 -21.77 3.09 5.72
C ARG A 66 -20.40 3.29 6.35
N VAL A 67 -19.58 4.15 5.75
CA VAL A 67 -18.35 4.64 6.33
C VAL A 67 -18.48 6.14 6.53
N ARG A 68 -17.88 6.62 7.61
CA ARG A 68 -17.75 8.05 7.89
C ARG A 68 -16.33 8.46 7.55
N ARG A 69 -16.18 9.59 6.85
CA ARG A 69 -14.87 10.17 6.52
C ARG A 69 -14.75 11.55 7.13
N HIS A 70 -13.59 11.83 7.67
CA HIS A 70 -13.24 13.14 8.20
C HIS A 70 -11.70 13.31 8.20
N PRO A 71 -11.19 14.56 8.14
CA PRO A 71 -9.76 14.82 8.29
C PRO A 71 -9.29 14.46 9.70
N ASP A 72 -8.00 14.15 9.83
CA ASP A 72 -7.36 14.04 11.15
C ASP A 72 -6.98 15.41 11.67
N ALA A 73 -7.06 15.61 12.99
CA ALA A 73 -6.76 16.89 13.61
C ALA A 73 -5.27 17.10 13.94
N GLY A 74 -4.44 16.06 13.90
CA GLY A 74 -3.05 16.12 14.35
C GLY A 74 -2.02 15.68 13.33
N VAL A 75 -2.46 15.00 12.25
CA VAL A 75 -1.62 14.60 11.11
C VAL A 75 -2.37 14.86 9.82
N ALA A 76 -1.64 15.16 8.75
CA ALA A 76 -2.28 15.28 7.44
C ALA A 76 -2.82 13.93 7.00
N GLY A 77 -4.17 13.77 6.91
CA GLY A 77 -4.77 12.50 6.57
C GLY A 77 -6.28 12.48 6.64
N GLU A 78 -6.85 11.37 6.17
CA GLU A 78 -8.29 11.13 6.14
C GLU A 78 -8.63 9.84 6.88
N TRP A 79 -9.51 9.95 7.86
CA TRP A 79 -10.13 8.80 8.50
C TRP A 79 -11.24 8.20 7.64
N THR A 80 -11.28 6.89 7.59
CA THR A 80 -12.39 6.10 7.06
C THR A 80 -12.85 5.15 8.16
N GLU A 81 -13.97 5.46 8.80
CA GLU A 81 -14.51 4.69 9.91
C GLU A 81 -15.73 3.88 9.50
N PRO A 82 -15.78 2.57 9.82
CA PRO A 82 -16.99 1.77 9.61
C PRO A 82 -18.08 2.24 10.58
N VAL A 83 -19.27 2.53 10.06
CA VAL A 83 -20.44 2.85 10.90
C VAL A 83 -20.94 1.56 11.54
N ARG A 84 -20.94 1.51 12.86
CA ARG A 84 -21.38 0.37 13.67
C ARG A 84 -22.70 0.64 14.37
N ALA A 85 -23.52 -0.39 14.48
CA ALA A 85 -24.78 -0.31 15.23
C ALA A 85 -24.54 -0.05 16.72
N SER A 86 -23.44 -0.55 17.29
CA SER A 86 -23.09 -0.38 18.69
C SER A 86 -22.51 1.00 19.05
N GLY A 87 -22.16 1.82 18.05
CA GLY A 87 -21.48 3.11 18.29
C GLY A 87 -20.05 3.04 18.85
N VAL A 88 -19.58 1.86 19.23
CA VAL A 88 -18.24 1.67 19.82
C VAL A 88 -17.24 1.28 18.73
N SER A 89 -16.22 2.09 18.56
CA SER A 89 -15.06 1.74 17.72
C SER A 89 -14.15 0.75 18.45
N PRO A 90 -13.60 -0.29 17.76
CA PRO A 90 -12.62 -1.16 18.39
C PRO A 90 -11.34 -0.38 18.69
N PRO A 91 -10.61 -0.78 19.73
CA PRO A 91 -9.29 -0.26 19.96
C PRO A 91 -8.37 -0.74 18.85
N GLY A 92 -8.03 0.13 17.90
CA GLY A 92 -7.11 -0.20 16.82
C GLY A 92 -7.35 0.61 15.56
N VAL A 93 -6.35 0.60 14.68
CA VAL A 93 -6.36 1.38 13.46
C VAL A 93 -5.46 0.75 12.39
N VAL A 94 -5.85 0.90 11.13
CA VAL A 94 -4.95 0.68 9.99
C VAL A 94 -4.41 2.04 9.56
N LEU A 95 -3.11 2.26 9.73
CA LEU A 95 -2.41 3.40 9.12
C LEU A 95 -2.06 3.00 7.68
N TYR A 96 -2.74 3.62 6.72
CA TYR A 96 -2.59 3.33 5.30
C TYR A 96 -1.73 4.38 4.62
N LEU A 97 -0.70 3.92 3.91
CA LEU A 97 0.25 4.71 3.14
C LEU A 97 -0.03 4.44 1.66
N HIS A 98 -0.50 5.46 0.94
CA HIS A 98 -0.94 5.28 -0.43
C HIS A 98 0.23 5.09 -1.40
N GLY A 99 -0.03 4.43 -2.53
CA GLY A 99 0.88 4.35 -3.66
C GLY A 99 0.95 5.65 -4.46
N GLY A 100 1.78 5.64 -5.51
CA GLY A 100 1.93 6.79 -6.38
C GLY A 100 3.39 7.23 -6.58
N ALA A 101 4.31 6.26 -6.53
CA ALA A 101 5.73 6.48 -6.84
C ALA A 101 6.36 7.65 -6.04
N PHE A 102 5.87 7.90 -4.82
CA PHE A 102 6.25 9.02 -3.92
C PHE A 102 5.98 10.42 -4.48
N ALA A 103 5.46 10.55 -5.70
CA ALA A 103 5.29 11.81 -6.41
C ALA A 103 3.82 12.19 -6.66
N PHE A 104 2.89 11.24 -6.56
CA PHE A 104 1.46 11.45 -6.76
C PHE A 104 0.64 10.52 -5.86
N GLY A 105 -0.69 10.57 -5.99
CA GLY A 105 -1.60 9.88 -5.08
C GLY A 105 -2.00 10.77 -3.91
N SER A 106 -3.02 10.33 -3.19
CA SER A 106 -3.57 11.00 -2.02
C SER A 106 -4.53 10.06 -1.28
N PRO A 107 -4.98 10.38 -0.07
CA PRO A 107 -6.10 9.67 0.57
C PRO A 107 -7.32 9.54 -0.35
N ALA A 108 -7.61 10.58 -1.14
CA ALA A 108 -8.76 10.59 -2.06
C ALA A 108 -8.63 9.54 -3.17
N THR A 109 -7.44 9.32 -3.70
CA THR A 109 -7.21 8.32 -4.76
C THR A 109 -7.35 6.89 -4.26
N HIS A 110 -7.15 6.67 -2.95
CA HIS A 110 -7.17 5.34 -2.33
C HIS A 110 -8.44 5.04 -1.52
N ARG A 111 -9.48 5.90 -1.60
CA ARG A 111 -10.76 5.69 -0.90
C ARG A 111 -11.41 4.33 -1.19
N ALA A 112 -11.23 3.77 -2.37
CA ALA A 112 -11.76 2.46 -2.72
C ALA A 112 -11.15 1.35 -1.86
N VAL A 113 -9.83 1.34 -1.68
CA VAL A 113 -9.13 0.35 -0.88
C VAL A 113 -9.31 0.61 0.61
N THR A 114 -9.21 1.86 1.08
CA THR A 114 -9.35 2.20 2.51
C THR A 114 -10.76 1.92 3.02
N THR A 115 -11.81 2.24 2.23
CA THR A 115 -13.20 1.87 2.55
C THR A 115 -13.36 0.35 2.66
N SER A 116 -12.79 -0.40 1.72
CA SER A 116 -12.89 -1.86 1.73
C SER A 116 -12.16 -2.47 2.92
N LEU A 117 -10.96 -1.98 3.24
CA LEU A 117 -10.20 -2.42 4.43
C LEU A 117 -10.97 -2.10 5.72
N ALA A 118 -11.48 -0.87 5.89
CA ALA A 118 -12.26 -0.50 7.06
C ALA A 118 -13.46 -1.43 7.28
N ARG A 119 -14.20 -1.71 6.22
CA ARG A 119 -15.36 -2.61 6.26
C ARG A 119 -15.03 -4.04 6.59
N LEU A 120 -13.98 -4.58 5.93
CA LEU A 120 -13.63 -6.00 6.01
C LEU A 120 -12.86 -6.32 7.28
N SER A 121 -11.99 -5.43 7.76
CA SER A 121 -11.25 -5.59 9.00
C SER A 121 -12.09 -5.23 10.23
N GLY A 122 -13.03 -4.30 10.06
CA GLY A 122 -13.77 -3.69 11.15
C GLY A 122 -12.96 -2.63 11.91
N LEU A 123 -11.75 -2.29 11.48
CA LEU A 123 -10.93 -1.23 12.07
C LEU A 123 -11.13 0.08 11.30
N PRO A 124 -11.07 1.24 11.96
CA PRO A 124 -10.84 2.51 11.29
C PRO A 124 -9.56 2.45 10.44
N VAL A 125 -9.54 3.20 9.36
CA VAL A 125 -8.36 3.38 8.51
C VAL A 125 -8.00 4.86 8.51
N LEU A 126 -6.79 5.21 8.93
CA LEU A 126 -6.19 6.53 8.74
C LEU A 126 -5.33 6.46 7.47
N SER A 127 -5.78 7.08 6.39
CA SER A 127 -4.99 7.25 5.18
C SER A 127 -4.16 8.51 5.29
N LEU A 128 -2.83 8.37 5.36
CA LEU A 128 -1.92 9.48 5.52
C LEU A 128 -1.78 10.27 4.22
N ASP A 129 -1.83 11.60 4.31
CA ASP A 129 -1.52 12.53 3.23
C ASP A 129 -0.08 13.01 3.42
N TYR A 130 0.87 12.11 3.18
CA TYR A 130 2.29 12.36 3.39
C TYR A 130 2.86 13.27 2.30
N ARG A 131 3.90 14.00 2.63
CA ARG A 131 4.59 14.93 1.73
C ARG A 131 5.22 14.20 0.54
N LEU A 132 5.00 14.73 -0.66
CA LEU A 132 5.39 14.11 -1.91
C LEU A 132 6.61 14.77 -2.54
N ALA A 133 7.41 13.97 -3.24
CA ALA A 133 8.45 14.43 -4.14
C ALA A 133 7.83 15.03 -5.43
N PRO A 134 8.51 15.93 -6.12
CA PRO A 134 9.87 16.44 -5.83
C PRO A 134 9.91 17.54 -4.78
N GLU A 135 8.78 18.13 -4.37
CA GLU A 135 8.74 19.25 -3.43
C GLU A 135 9.31 18.83 -2.06
N HIS A 136 9.10 17.59 -1.69
CA HIS A 136 9.56 16.99 -0.44
C HIS A 136 10.19 15.61 -0.71
N PRO A 137 11.47 15.56 -1.08
CA PRO A 137 12.17 14.32 -1.34
C PRO A 137 12.36 13.50 -0.05
N PHE A 138 12.95 12.31 -0.18
CA PHE A 138 13.37 11.50 0.96
C PHE A 138 14.22 12.34 1.95
N PRO A 139 14.01 12.24 3.26
CA PRO A 139 13.14 11.27 3.95
C PRO A 139 11.74 11.80 4.32
N CYS A 140 11.27 12.93 3.77
CA CYS A 140 10.07 13.63 4.25
C CYS A 140 8.85 12.70 4.41
N ALA A 141 8.56 11.84 3.42
CA ALA A 141 7.45 10.89 3.49
C ALA A 141 7.63 9.86 4.63
N LEU A 142 8.86 9.41 4.87
CA LEU A 142 9.18 8.49 5.97
C LEU A 142 9.00 9.17 7.33
N ASP A 143 9.45 10.40 7.45
CA ASP A 143 9.29 11.19 8.69
C ASP A 143 7.81 11.39 9.01
N ASP A 144 6.98 11.69 8.00
CA ASP A 144 5.54 11.84 8.17
C ASP A 144 4.88 10.53 8.62
N ALA A 145 5.28 9.39 8.04
CA ALA A 145 4.75 8.08 8.41
C ALA A 145 5.15 7.67 9.84
N VAL A 146 6.40 7.89 10.22
CA VAL A 146 6.89 7.67 11.59
C VAL A 146 6.18 8.59 12.59
N HIS A 147 6.03 9.87 12.23
CA HIS A 147 5.31 10.84 13.05
C HIS A 147 3.84 10.43 13.24
N ALA A 148 3.14 10.05 12.19
CA ALA A 148 1.76 9.59 12.26
C ALA A 148 1.61 8.37 13.17
N TYR A 149 2.50 7.38 13.04
CA TYR A 149 2.50 6.21 13.91
C TYR A 149 2.70 6.59 15.39
N ARG A 150 3.69 7.43 15.69
CA ARG A 150 3.95 7.89 17.05
C ARG A 150 2.78 8.72 17.62
N THR A 151 2.13 9.51 16.78
CA THR A 151 0.92 10.24 17.17
C THR A 151 -0.22 9.29 17.56
N LEU A 152 -0.40 8.19 16.85
CA LEU A 152 -1.38 7.15 17.23
C LEU A 152 -1.06 6.53 18.59
N LEU A 153 0.21 6.23 18.86
CA LEU A 153 0.66 5.75 20.18
C LEU A 153 0.38 6.79 21.27
N ALA A 154 0.71 8.05 21.03
CA ALA A 154 0.49 9.15 21.98
C ALA A 154 -1.00 9.39 22.27
N ARG A 155 -1.89 9.01 21.35
CA ARG A 155 -3.35 9.02 21.57
C ARG A 155 -3.84 7.80 22.36
N GLY A 156 -2.95 6.95 22.84
CA GLY A 156 -3.28 5.76 23.63
C GLY A 156 -3.73 4.56 22.83
N ILE A 157 -3.55 4.55 21.50
CA ILE A 157 -3.83 3.37 20.68
C ILE A 157 -2.69 2.38 20.91
N PRO A 158 -2.97 1.19 21.44
CA PRO A 158 -1.91 0.25 21.76
C PRO A 158 -1.22 -0.29 20.51
N PRO A 159 0.12 -0.48 20.53
CA PRO A 159 0.88 -0.86 19.35
C PRO A 159 0.39 -2.18 18.72
N TRP A 160 0.03 -3.14 19.53
CA TRP A 160 -0.52 -4.45 19.11
C TRP A 160 -1.89 -4.37 18.42
N SER A 161 -2.52 -3.21 18.36
CA SER A 161 -3.77 -2.95 17.63
C SER A 161 -3.59 -2.00 16.45
N ILE A 162 -2.38 -1.51 16.19
CA ILE A 162 -2.06 -0.70 15.01
C ILE A 162 -1.56 -1.63 13.90
N VAL A 163 -1.97 -1.35 12.67
CA VAL A 163 -1.54 -2.06 11.46
C VAL A 163 -0.94 -1.05 10.50
N LEU A 164 0.24 -1.32 9.93
CA LEU A 164 0.76 -0.56 8.80
C LEU A 164 0.35 -1.23 7.50
N ALA A 165 -0.24 -0.48 6.57
CA ALA A 165 -0.61 -1.00 5.27
C ALA A 165 -0.26 -0.01 4.16
N GLY A 166 0.05 -0.52 2.96
CA GLY A 166 0.30 0.34 1.82
C GLY A 166 0.47 -0.42 0.53
N ASP A 167 0.38 0.29 -0.58
CA ASP A 167 0.55 -0.26 -1.91
C ASP A 167 1.68 0.43 -2.66
N SER A 168 2.39 -0.31 -3.52
CA SER A 168 3.47 0.22 -4.36
C SER A 168 4.53 1.00 -3.55
N ALA A 169 4.72 2.29 -3.82
CA ALA A 169 5.56 3.19 -3.03
C ALA A 169 5.11 3.28 -1.57
N GLY A 170 3.79 3.24 -1.30
CA GLY A 170 3.25 3.17 0.06
C GLY A 170 3.58 1.84 0.76
N GLY A 171 3.67 0.75 0.01
CA GLY A 171 4.17 -0.54 0.52
C GLY A 171 5.66 -0.49 0.88
N ASN A 172 6.47 0.25 0.10
CA ASN A 172 7.85 0.58 0.47
C ASN A 172 7.86 1.39 1.77
N LEU A 173 7.10 2.47 1.81
CA LEU A 173 7.04 3.39 2.95
C LEU A 173 6.59 2.66 4.24
N ALA A 174 5.63 1.73 4.14
CA ALA A 174 5.22 0.90 5.27
C ALA A 174 6.37 0.04 5.80
N LEU A 175 7.12 -0.61 4.92
CA LEU A 175 8.28 -1.41 5.32
C LEU A 175 9.41 -0.53 5.89
N ALA A 176 9.70 0.62 5.26
CA ALA A 176 10.71 1.57 5.75
C ALA A 176 10.34 2.10 7.14
N THR A 177 9.06 2.40 7.36
CA THR A 177 8.54 2.83 8.68
C THR A 177 8.74 1.75 9.73
N LEU A 178 8.45 0.47 9.42
CA LEU A 178 8.68 -0.64 10.35
C LEU A 178 10.15 -0.76 10.73
N VAL A 179 11.06 -0.64 9.77
CA VAL A 179 12.52 -0.68 10.02
C VAL A 179 12.93 0.51 10.90
N ALA A 180 12.50 1.72 10.55
CA ALA A 180 12.84 2.94 11.30
C ALA A 180 12.32 2.89 12.76
N LEU A 181 11.09 2.39 12.98
CA LEU A 181 10.52 2.23 14.32
C LEU A 181 11.30 1.21 15.14
N ARG A 182 11.65 0.07 14.57
CA ARG A 182 12.47 -0.96 15.23
C ARG A 182 13.84 -0.40 15.64
N ASP A 183 14.52 0.27 14.71
CA ASP A 183 15.86 0.82 14.95
C ASP A 183 15.83 1.92 16.02
N ALA A 184 14.73 2.68 16.08
CA ALA A 184 14.46 3.63 17.15
C ALA A 184 13.95 2.99 18.46
N LYS A 185 13.85 1.66 18.53
CA LYS A 185 13.31 0.92 19.70
C LYS A 185 11.91 1.40 20.10
N THR A 186 11.12 1.86 19.14
CA THR A 186 9.70 2.17 19.33
C THR A 186 8.88 0.89 19.25
N ASP A 187 7.87 0.74 20.10
CA ASP A 187 6.98 -0.42 20.06
C ASP A 187 6.38 -0.60 18.66
N LEU A 188 6.49 -1.82 18.14
CA LEU A 188 6.09 -2.12 16.77
C LEU A 188 4.59 -2.43 16.65
N PRO A 189 3.98 -2.16 15.47
CA PRO A 189 2.58 -2.49 15.22
C PRO A 189 2.34 -4.01 15.20
N ALA A 190 1.06 -4.41 15.27
CA ALA A 190 0.62 -5.79 15.22
C ALA A 190 1.11 -6.54 13.97
N CYS A 191 1.08 -5.88 12.83
CA CYS A 191 1.49 -6.46 11.55
C CYS A 191 1.61 -5.40 10.45
N GLY A 192 2.14 -5.83 9.28
CA GLY A 192 2.17 -5.04 8.05
C GLY A 192 1.46 -5.74 6.89
N ILE A 193 0.78 -4.96 6.03
CA ILE A 193 0.16 -5.40 4.78
C ILE A 193 0.79 -4.65 3.62
N LEU A 194 1.41 -5.36 2.70
CA LEU A 194 2.12 -4.79 1.56
C LEU A 194 1.47 -5.27 0.25
N PHE A 195 0.80 -4.37 -0.47
CA PHE A 195 0.24 -4.67 -1.79
C PHE A 195 1.22 -4.20 -2.86
N SER A 196 1.69 -5.11 -3.71
CA SER A 196 2.63 -4.78 -4.79
C SER A 196 3.78 -3.86 -4.34
N PRO A 197 4.52 -4.17 -3.24
CA PRO A 197 5.47 -3.23 -2.66
C PRO A 197 6.66 -2.98 -3.58
N TRP A 198 6.96 -1.71 -3.87
CA TRP A 198 8.18 -1.33 -4.57
C TRP A 198 9.32 -1.11 -3.54
N ALA A 199 9.80 -2.20 -2.96
CA ALA A 199 10.65 -2.17 -1.76
C ALA A 199 12.17 -2.04 -2.04
N ASP A 200 12.60 -2.12 -3.30
CA ASP A 200 13.99 -1.89 -3.75
C ASP A 200 13.99 -0.91 -4.93
N LEU A 201 14.51 0.30 -4.71
CA LEU A 201 14.57 1.35 -5.73
C LEU A 201 15.79 1.27 -6.65
N ARG A 202 16.78 0.42 -6.32
CA ARG A 202 18.04 0.31 -7.11
C ARG A 202 17.80 -0.32 -8.48
N HIS A 203 16.82 -1.18 -8.57
CA HIS A 203 16.47 -1.85 -9.80
C HIS A 203 15.15 -1.26 -10.32
N ALA A 204 15.25 -0.21 -11.11
CA ALA A 204 14.25 0.09 -12.11
C ALA A 204 14.22 -1.16 -13.00
N THR A 205 13.29 -2.05 -12.77
CA THR A 205 13.24 -3.45 -13.14
C THR A 205 13.77 -3.76 -14.53
N GLN A 206 14.55 -4.86 -14.65
CA GLN A 206 15.14 -5.36 -15.89
C GLN A 206 14.13 -5.97 -16.88
N ARG A 207 12.84 -5.80 -16.68
CA ARG A 207 11.78 -6.30 -17.56
C ARG A 207 10.69 -5.24 -17.73
N ASP A 208 10.50 -4.81 -18.97
CA ASP A 208 9.22 -4.26 -19.41
C ASP A 208 8.18 -5.38 -19.27
N SER A 209 7.53 -5.45 -18.11
CA SER A 209 6.29 -6.20 -18.01
C SER A 209 5.24 -5.37 -18.74
N GLY A 210 4.62 -5.91 -19.77
CA GLY A 210 3.50 -5.27 -20.45
C GLY A 210 2.27 -5.01 -19.56
N ALA A 211 2.39 -5.29 -18.26
CA ALA A 211 1.41 -5.03 -17.21
C ALA A 211 1.71 -3.69 -16.53
N LEU A 212 1.23 -2.63 -17.12
CA LEU A 212 1.34 -1.22 -16.75
C LEU A 212 0.93 -0.88 -15.32
N PRO A 213 1.34 0.30 -14.84
CA PRO A 213 1.86 1.48 -15.54
C PRO A 213 3.35 1.79 -15.28
N LEU A 214 4.14 0.81 -14.89
CA LEU A 214 5.51 1.01 -14.45
C LEU A 214 6.51 0.64 -15.55
N SER A 215 6.72 1.55 -16.52
CA SER A 215 7.86 1.44 -17.42
C SER A 215 9.15 1.65 -16.62
N GLN A 216 10.24 1.05 -17.07
CA GLN A 216 11.57 1.23 -16.48
C GLN A 216 11.95 2.72 -16.38
N ALA A 217 11.65 3.50 -17.44
CA ALA A 217 11.90 4.94 -17.45
C ALA A 217 11.09 5.69 -16.39
N ALA A 218 9.81 5.35 -16.20
CA ALA A 218 8.96 5.97 -15.19
C ALA A 218 9.45 5.63 -13.76
N MET A 219 9.88 4.40 -13.51
CA MET A 219 10.44 4.00 -12.22
C MET A 219 11.77 4.70 -11.95
N ALA A 220 12.66 4.78 -12.93
CA ALA A 220 13.93 5.50 -12.80
C ALA A 220 13.72 6.99 -12.52
N MET A 221 12.77 7.61 -13.22
CA MET A 221 12.38 8.99 -12.97
C MET A 221 11.85 9.19 -11.55
N ALA A 222 10.92 8.34 -11.12
CA ALA A 222 10.35 8.42 -9.76
C ALA A 222 11.41 8.24 -8.67
N THR A 223 12.35 7.30 -8.87
CA THR A 223 13.51 7.12 -7.96
C THR A 223 14.32 8.41 -7.88
N ARG A 224 14.65 9.02 -9.01
CA ARG A 224 15.42 10.28 -9.04
C ARG A 224 14.67 11.43 -8.36
N LEU A 225 13.35 11.53 -8.54
CA LEU A 225 12.54 12.54 -7.86
C LEU A 225 12.53 12.34 -6.35
N TYR A 226 12.53 11.08 -5.90
CA TYR A 226 12.39 10.75 -4.48
C TYR A 226 13.70 10.83 -3.71
N ILE A 227 14.81 10.27 -4.25
CA ILE A 227 16.12 10.21 -3.54
C ILE A 227 17.22 11.04 -4.19
N GLY A 228 16.96 11.68 -5.34
CA GLY A 228 18.02 12.33 -6.11
C GLY A 228 19.02 11.32 -6.65
N ASP A 229 20.30 11.73 -6.67
CA ASP A 229 21.43 10.90 -7.10
C ASP A 229 22.15 10.21 -5.91
N THR A 230 21.70 10.45 -4.67
CA THR A 230 22.31 9.89 -3.46
C THR A 230 21.58 8.62 -3.03
N PRO A 231 22.30 7.49 -2.88
CA PRO A 231 21.70 6.27 -2.35
C PRO A 231 21.30 6.45 -0.89
N GLU A 232 20.02 6.22 -0.59
CA GLU A 232 19.48 6.30 0.76
C GLU A 232 19.04 4.90 1.23
N PRO A 233 19.66 4.32 2.26
CA PRO A 233 19.41 2.93 2.66
C PRO A 233 17.94 2.60 2.93
N LEU A 234 17.23 3.48 3.66
CA LEU A 234 15.83 3.26 3.99
C LEU A 234 14.87 3.58 2.83
N ALA A 235 15.33 4.20 1.76
CA ALA A 235 14.51 4.32 0.54
C ALA A 235 14.38 2.97 -0.20
N SER A 236 15.28 2.03 0.06
CA SER A 236 15.21 0.63 -0.40
C SER A 236 15.12 -0.34 0.78
N PRO A 237 14.05 -0.33 1.57
CA PRO A 237 13.97 -1.04 2.85
C PRO A 237 14.06 -2.56 2.71
N ALA A 238 13.83 -3.11 1.52
CA ALA A 238 14.07 -4.54 1.27
C ALA A 238 15.54 -4.94 1.48
N LEU A 239 16.48 -3.99 1.50
CA LEU A 239 17.92 -4.22 1.67
C LEU A 239 18.40 -4.07 3.10
N ALA A 240 17.59 -3.46 3.96
CA ALA A 240 17.89 -3.28 5.37
C ALA A 240 18.01 -4.61 6.12
N ASP A 241 18.43 -4.56 7.36
CA ASP A 241 18.25 -5.64 8.30
C ASP A 241 16.75 -5.80 8.59
N LEU A 242 16.21 -7.00 8.41
CA LEU A 242 14.79 -7.30 8.57
C LEU A 242 14.48 -8.12 9.84
N HIS A 243 15.48 -8.31 10.74
CA HIS A 243 15.25 -8.98 12.02
C HIS A 243 14.32 -8.15 12.92
N GLY A 244 13.50 -8.86 13.71
CA GLY A 244 12.64 -8.27 14.73
C GLY A 244 11.43 -7.51 14.17
N LEU A 245 11.15 -7.57 12.87
CA LEU A 245 9.95 -6.99 12.29
C LEU A 245 8.70 -7.82 12.63
N PRO A 246 7.53 -7.18 12.76
CA PRO A 246 6.27 -7.87 13.04
C PRO A 246 5.87 -8.78 11.85
N PRO A 247 4.83 -9.62 12.01
CA PRO A 247 4.28 -10.39 10.90
C PRO A 247 3.90 -9.51 9.72
N LEU A 248 4.23 -9.95 8.49
CA LEU A 248 3.93 -9.24 7.26
C LEU A 248 3.15 -10.13 6.28
N GLN A 249 2.16 -9.55 5.62
CA GLN A 249 1.51 -10.16 4.47
C GLN A 249 1.79 -9.36 3.21
N ILE A 250 2.31 -10.05 2.18
CA ILE A 250 2.70 -9.45 0.90
C ILE A 250 1.79 -10.01 -0.19
N HIS A 251 1.18 -9.14 -0.99
CA HIS A 251 0.44 -9.50 -2.19
C HIS A 251 1.17 -8.96 -3.41
N VAL A 252 1.35 -9.80 -4.43
CA VAL A 252 1.99 -9.42 -5.70
C VAL A 252 1.40 -10.23 -6.85
N SER A 253 1.35 -9.65 -8.05
CA SER A 253 1.00 -10.40 -9.25
C SER A 253 2.25 -10.97 -9.92
N ASP A 254 2.10 -12.16 -10.53
CA ASP A 254 3.17 -12.84 -11.28
C ASP A 254 3.58 -12.10 -12.57
N THR A 255 2.75 -11.16 -13.03
CA THR A 255 3.00 -10.31 -14.21
C THR A 255 3.58 -8.94 -13.89
N GLU A 256 3.70 -8.59 -12.61
CA GLU A 256 4.27 -7.30 -12.22
C GLU A 256 5.79 -7.26 -12.37
N ALA A 257 6.32 -6.10 -12.74
CA ALA A 257 7.75 -5.84 -12.80
C ALA A 257 8.47 -6.14 -11.48
N ILE A 258 7.82 -5.80 -10.35
CA ILE A 258 8.33 -5.98 -8.98
C ILE A 258 8.11 -7.38 -8.40
N TYR A 259 7.58 -8.33 -9.18
CA TYR A 259 7.28 -9.69 -8.72
C TYR A 259 8.49 -10.41 -8.09
N ARG A 260 9.66 -10.32 -8.74
CA ARG A 260 10.88 -10.95 -8.24
C ARG A 260 11.35 -10.33 -6.93
N ASP A 261 11.23 -8.99 -6.82
CA ASP A 261 11.64 -8.25 -5.63
C ASP A 261 10.72 -8.57 -4.44
N ALA A 262 9.42 -8.67 -4.65
CA ALA A 262 8.46 -9.07 -3.62
C ALA A 262 8.72 -10.50 -3.12
N ARG A 263 9.08 -11.44 -4.01
CA ARG A 263 9.48 -12.79 -3.62
C ARG A 263 10.79 -12.81 -2.84
N ALA A 264 11.76 -12.03 -3.27
CA ALA A 264 13.05 -11.90 -2.59
C ALA A 264 12.84 -11.30 -1.19
N LEU A 265 12.02 -10.25 -1.08
CA LEU A 265 11.64 -9.64 0.20
C LEU A 265 11.01 -10.67 1.14
N ALA A 266 10.00 -11.42 0.70
CA ALA A 266 9.37 -12.46 1.51
C ALA A 266 10.37 -13.51 1.99
N SER A 267 11.31 -13.91 1.12
CA SER A 267 12.38 -14.85 1.47
C SER A 267 13.35 -14.27 2.50
N ARG A 268 13.74 -12.99 2.36
CA ARG A 268 14.62 -12.29 3.32
C ARG A 268 13.97 -12.15 4.69
N LEU A 269 12.70 -11.73 4.74
CA LEU A 269 11.92 -11.63 5.97
C LEU A 269 11.89 -12.97 6.72
N ARG A 270 11.60 -14.06 6.02
CA ARG A 270 11.58 -15.40 6.63
C ARG A 270 12.95 -15.82 7.17
N ARG A 271 14.03 -15.55 6.43
CA ARG A 271 15.41 -15.82 6.91
C ARG A 271 15.77 -14.96 8.11
N ALA A 272 15.24 -13.76 8.20
CA ALA A 272 15.39 -12.88 9.35
C ALA A 272 14.48 -13.24 10.53
N GLY A 273 13.73 -14.34 10.48
CA GLY A 273 12.84 -14.79 11.57
C GLY A 273 11.48 -14.12 11.61
N SER A 274 11.16 -13.20 10.69
CA SER A 274 9.84 -12.58 10.61
C SER A 274 8.83 -13.50 9.93
N ALA A 275 7.61 -13.57 10.48
CA ALA A 275 6.51 -14.30 9.86
C ALA A 275 6.03 -13.54 8.60
N ALA A 276 6.41 -14.03 7.41
CA ALA A 276 6.03 -13.40 6.14
C ALA A 276 5.17 -14.34 5.31
N GLU A 277 3.92 -13.94 5.06
CA GLU A 277 3.01 -14.59 4.12
C GLU A 277 3.14 -13.93 2.75
N LEU A 278 3.21 -14.72 1.69
CA LEU A 278 3.26 -14.24 0.31
C LEU A 278 2.08 -14.82 -0.47
N SER A 279 1.21 -13.94 -0.96
CA SER A 279 0.10 -14.27 -1.86
C SER A 279 0.45 -13.83 -3.28
N ILE A 280 0.58 -14.80 -4.19
CA ILE A 280 0.86 -14.56 -5.61
C ILE A 280 -0.46 -14.62 -6.37
N TRP A 281 -0.76 -13.57 -7.13
CA TRP A 281 -1.98 -13.43 -7.93
C TRP A 281 -1.63 -13.54 -9.41
N HIS A 282 -2.48 -14.23 -10.19
CA HIS A 282 -2.22 -14.43 -11.61
C HIS A 282 -2.76 -13.29 -12.45
N ALA A 283 -1.90 -12.71 -13.32
CA ALA A 283 -2.24 -11.73 -14.35
C ALA A 283 -3.02 -10.49 -13.85
N MET A 284 -2.74 -10.03 -12.64
CA MET A 284 -3.33 -8.79 -12.13
C MET A 284 -2.50 -7.57 -12.53
N PRO A 285 -3.15 -6.41 -12.78
CA PRO A 285 -2.43 -5.17 -12.97
C PRO A 285 -1.78 -4.71 -11.66
N HIS A 286 -0.78 -3.83 -11.74
CA HIS A 286 -0.11 -3.28 -10.57
C HIS A 286 -1.10 -2.61 -9.61
N ALA A 287 -0.93 -2.86 -8.30
CA ALA A 287 -1.78 -2.32 -7.23
C ALA A 287 -3.29 -2.59 -7.46
N TRP A 288 -3.64 -3.76 -8.00
CA TRP A 288 -5.03 -4.14 -8.30
C TRP A 288 -6.01 -4.00 -7.12
N PRO A 289 -5.63 -4.07 -5.83
CA PRO A 289 -6.57 -3.83 -4.73
C PRO A 289 -7.23 -2.46 -4.78
N CYS A 290 -6.61 -1.47 -5.40
CA CYS A 290 -7.21 -0.14 -5.59
C CYS A 290 -8.45 -0.15 -6.50
N PHE A 291 -8.65 -1.22 -7.27
CA PHE A 291 -9.83 -1.42 -8.10
C PHE A 291 -10.93 -2.27 -7.43
N ALA A 292 -10.94 -2.30 -6.09
CA ALA A 292 -11.80 -3.14 -5.28
C ALA A 292 -13.30 -3.13 -5.64
N PRO A 293 -13.93 -1.99 -6.00
CA PRO A 293 -15.36 -2.02 -6.33
C PRO A 293 -15.66 -2.84 -7.58
N PHE A 294 -14.73 -2.88 -8.53
CA PHE A 294 -14.95 -3.43 -9.87
C PHE A 294 -14.33 -4.81 -10.07
N LEU A 295 -13.29 -5.14 -9.29
CA LEU A 295 -12.44 -6.31 -9.52
C LEU A 295 -12.67 -7.38 -8.45
N PRO A 296 -13.18 -8.59 -8.82
CA PRO A 296 -13.36 -9.69 -7.85
C PRO A 296 -12.08 -10.08 -7.12
N GLU A 297 -10.94 -10.12 -7.82
CA GLU A 297 -9.63 -10.46 -7.28
C GLU A 297 -9.14 -9.40 -6.27
N ALA A 298 -9.43 -8.12 -6.53
CA ALA A 298 -9.14 -7.06 -5.56
C ALA A 298 -9.93 -7.26 -4.26
N ARG A 299 -11.23 -7.58 -4.37
CA ARG A 299 -12.05 -7.90 -3.19
C ARG A 299 -11.55 -9.13 -2.46
N ALA A 300 -11.05 -10.15 -3.18
CA ALA A 300 -10.47 -11.35 -2.58
C ALA A 300 -9.16 -11.03 -1.84
N ALA A 301 -8.26 -10.25 -2.43
CA ALA A 301 -7.02 -9.81 -1.79
C ALA A 301 -7.30 -9.02 -0.50
N LEU A 302 -8.25 -8.09 -0.55
CA LEU A 302 -8.63 -7.29 0.63
C LEU A 302 -9.31 -8.13 1.72
N ARG A 303 -10.07 -9.19 1.36
CA ARG A 303 -10.58 -10.15 2.36
C ARG A 303 -9.46 -10.95 3.03
N GLN A 304 -8.45 -11.38 2.28
CA GLN A 304 -7.27 -12.05 2.85
C GLN A 304 -6.52 -11.11 3.81
N ALA A 305 -6.28 -9.86 3.37
CA ALA A 305 -5.64 -8.84 4.20
C ALA A 305 -6.44 -8.58 5.49
N ALA A 306 -7.76 -8.42 5.41
CA ALA A 306 -8.61 -8.22 6.57
C ALA A 306 -8.61 -9.42 7.53
N THR A 307 -8.54 -10.64 7.01
CA THR A 307 -8.41 -11.85 7.84
C THR A 307 -7.06 -11.87 8.56
N PHE A 308 -5.97 -11.51 7.87
CA PHE A 308 -4.65 -11.39 8.47
C PHE A 308 -4.62 -10.32 9.56
N ILE A 309 -5.20 -9.14 9.30
CA ILE A 309 -5.35 -8.05 10.27
C ILE A 309 -6.06 -8.54 11.54
N ARG A 310 -7.25 -9.12 11.41
CA ARG A 310 -8.02 -9.60 12.57
C ARG A 310 -7.26 -10.64 13.39
N ARG A 311 -6.56 -11.56 12.73
CA ARG A 311 -5.74 -12.56 13.41
C ARG A 311 -4.58 -11.92 14.18
N SER A 312 -3.91 -10.95 13.59
CA SER A 312 -2.74 -10.28 14.17
C SER A 312 -3.10 -9.32 15.30
N THR A 313 -4.28 -8.71 15.27
CA THR A 313 -4.76 -7.78 16.31
C THR A 313 -5.62 -8.43 17.38
N GLY A 314 -5.84 -9.74 17.31
CA GLY A 314 -6.71 -10.45 18.26
C GLY A 314 -8.19 -10.10 18.17
N LEU A 315 -8.61 -9.38 17.11
CA LEU A 315 -10.01 -9.07 16.87
C LEU A 315 -10.76 -10.35 16.46
N ALA A 316 -11.74 -10.75 17.25
CA ALA A 316 -12.57 -11.90 16.95
C ALA A 316 -13.26 -11.72 15.57
N SER A 317 -13.37 -12.83 14.83
CA SER A 317 -14.15 -12.84 13.58
C SER A 317 -15.59 -12.50 13.93
N THR A 318 -16.07 -11.33 13.53
CA THR A 318 -17.52 -11.07 13.55
C THR A 318 -18.15 -12.04 12.57
N ARG A 319 -18.87 -13.05 13.10
CA ARG A 319 -19.71 -13.97 12.32
C ARG A 319 -20.87 -13.22 11.69
#